data_da9cb0e0781bff1ff171f7b3e3d64c9d
#
_entry.id   da9cb0e0781bff1ff171f7b3e3d64c9d
#
_cell.length_a   1.000
_cell.length_b   1.000
_cell.length_c   1.000
_cell.angle_alpha   90.00
_cell.angle_beta   90.00
_cell.angle_gamma   90.00
#
_symmetry.space_group_name_H-M   'P 1'
#
loop_
_entity.id
_entity.type
_entity.pdbx_description
1 polymer ?
#
loop_
_entity_poly.entity_id
_entity_poly.type
_entity_poly.pdbx_seq_one_letter_code
_entity_poly.pdbx_strand_id
1 'polypeptide(L)'
;QNPKPESLIPQKRGPKYKTRRTDLRIEEKVEELRKLGNNRYEIALMLATKENVKISPSTVYNICKRRGLNILTESQREERRKIITEKAGELAHIDLHQLSQGIIKDEPNVSLYVLGIIDDCTRTVWLQLLRTKKSVDVTFASLKALGMLNLRYKIEYNALISDNGAEFGSGKNAKNKDTNPFEVMLKELQIEHRYTKVYHPQTNGKIERFWRTLEEELLEGSSFDSFDNLKDELQGYSLYYNEYRPHSSLDGITPLQALDVSCN
;
A
#
# COMPACT_ATOMS: atom_id res chain seq x y z
N GLN A 1 59.07 35.98 -5.91
CA GLN A 1 58.32 35.31 -6.99
C GLN A 1 56.84 35.69 -6.85
N ASN A 2 56.32 36.43 -7.81
CA ASN A 2 54.89 36.79 -7.82
C ASN A 2 54.03 35.54 -8.04
N PRO A 3 53.02 35.28 -7.22
CA PRO A 3 52.13 34.13 -7.42
C PRO A 3 51.43 34.24 -8.78
N LYS A 4 51.33 33.14 -9.51
CA LYS A 4 50.63 33.08 -10.80
C LYS A 4 49.16 33.49 -10.59
N PRO A 5 48.53 34.25 -11.50
CA PRO A 5 47.12 34.72 -11.36
C PRO A 5 46.12 33.58 -11.08
N GLU A 6 46.36 32.36 -11.61
CA GLU A 6 45.55 31.16 -11.40
C GLU A 6 45.48 30.69 -9.93
N SER A 7 46.45 31.06 -9.09
CA SER A 7 46.49 30.70 -7.67
C SER A 7 45.54 31.54 -6.82
N LEU A 8 45.01 32.63 -7.37
CA LEU A 8 44.10 33.55 -6.70
C LEU A 8 42.61 33.21 -6.93
N ILE A 9 42.32 32.25 -7.82
CA ILE A 9 40.94 31.83 -8.08
C ILE A 9 40.51 30.91 -6.92
N PRO A 10 39.44 31.22 -6.16
CA PRO A 10 38.98 30.37 -5.07
C PRO A 10 38.59 29.00 -5.64
N GLN A 11 39.27 27.94 -5.21
CA GLN A 11 38.85 26.58 -5.59
C GLN A 11 37.50 26.28 -4.95
N LYS A 12 36.57 25.68 -5.74
CA LYS A 12 35.29 25.19 -5.24
C LYS A 12 35.50 24.36 -3.98
N ARG A 13 34.96 24.81 -2.84
CA ARG A 13 34.96 24.04 -1.61
C ARG A 13 34.08 22.79 -1.80
N GLY A 14 34.61 21.61 -1.57
CA GLY A 14 33.91 20.36 -1.65
C GLY A 14 34.85 19.19 -1.95
N PRO A 15 34.37 17.94 -1.81
CA PRO A 15 35.18 16.77 -2.14
C PRO A 15 35.55 16.80 -3.63
N LYS A 16 36.78 16.43 -3.95
CA LYS A 16 37.28 16.34 -5.33
C LYS A 16 36.31 15.51 -6.17
N TYR A 17 36.03 15.98 -7.40
CA TYR A 17 35.19 15.27 -8.36
C TYR A 17 35.67 13.82 -8.50
N LYS A 18 34.76 12.84 -8.37
CA LYS A 18 34.94 11.39 -8.43
C LYS A 18 35.48 10.68 -7.17
N THR A 19 35.92 11.33 -6.09
CA THR A 19 36.45 10.64 -4.90
C THR A 19 35.39 9.86 -4.09
N ARG A 20 34.09 10.10 -4.32
CA ARG A 20 32.96 9.39 -3.69
C ARG A 20 32.03 8.76 -4.72
N ARG A 21 32.50 8.54 -5.94
CA ARG A 21 31.68 7.91 -6.98
C ARG A 21 31.62 6.41 -6.74
N THR A 22 30.44 5.83 -6.85
CA THR A 22 30.23 4.39 -6.86
C THR A 22 31.01 3.76 -8.01
N ASP A 23 31.53 2.53 -7.84
CA ASP A 23 32.23 1.76 -8.85
C ASP A 23 31.41 1.69 -10.15
N LEU A 24 32.06 1.83 -11.29
CA LEU A 24 31.41 1.82 -12.59
C LEU A 24 30.63 0.54 -12.86
N ARG A 25 31.13 -0.62 -12.39
CA ARG A 25 30.43 -1.91 -12.51
C ARG A 25 29.10 -1.90 -11.78
N ILE A 26 29.06 -1.27 -10.60
CA ILE A 26 27.84 -1.14 -9.82
C ILE A 26 26.87 -0.17 -10.51
N GLU A 27 27.38 0.93 -11.08
CA GLU A 27 26.55 1.88 -11.84
C GLU A 27 25.93 1.22 -13.09
N GLU A 28 26.69 0.39 -13.81
CA GLU A 28 26.20 -0.36 -14.97
C GLU A 28 25.12 -1.38 -14.56
N LYS A 29 25.32 -2.07 -13.44
CA LYS A 29 24.33 -3.02 -12.91
C LYS A 29 23.04 -2.32 -12.45
N VAL A 30 23.17 -1.16 -11.82
CA VAL A 30 22.02 -0.31 -11.49
C VAL A 30 21.26 0.10 -12.76
N GLU A 31 21.98 0.48 -13.83
CA GLU A 31 21.37 0.84 -15.11
C GLU A 31 20.61 -0.34 -15.73
N GLU A 32 21.23 -1.53 -15.78
CA GLU A 32 20.62 -2.76 -16.28
C GLU A 32 19.32 -3.08 -15.52
N LEU A 33 19.39 -3.12 -14.18
CA LEU A 33 18.23 -3.39 -13.35
C LEU A 33 17.15 -2.32 -13.49
N ARG A 34 17.55 -1.06 -13.68
CA ARG A 34 16.60 0.04 -13.89
C ARG A 34 15.87 -0.07 -15.23
N LYS A 35 16.55 -0.46 -16.31
CA LYS A 35 15.95 -0.71 -17.63
C LYS A 35 14.94 -1.85 -17.61
N LEU A 36 15.13 -2.82 -16.69
CA LEU A 36 14.15 -3.90 -16.43
C LEU A 36 12.92 -3.42 -15.62
N GLY A 37 12.81 -2.12 -15.31
CA GLY A 37 11.65 -1.55 -14.61
C GLY A 37 11.74 -1.53 -13.09
N ASN A 38 12.83 -2.04 -12.49
CA ASN A 38 12.96 -2.09 -11.03
C ASN A 38 13.06 -0.70 -10.41
N ASN A 39 12.44 -0.50 -9.24
CA ASN A 39 12.56 0.74 -8.50
C ASN A 39 13.87 0.79 -7.66
N ARG A 40 14.18 1.98 -7.11
CA ARG A 40 15.43 2.22 -6.36
C ARG A 40 15.60 1.31 -5.14
N TYR A 41 14.51 0.89 -4.49
CA TYR A 41 14.55 0.01 -3.31
C TYR A 41 14.80 -1.44 -3.72
N GLU A 42 14.14 -1.89 -4.79
CA GLU A 42 14.35 -3.21 -5.38
C GLU A 42 15.79 -3.40 -5.86
N ILE A 43 16.31 -2.41 -6.59
CA ILE A 43 17.68 -2.42 -7.08
C ILE A 43 18.68 -2.51 -5.91
N ALA A 44 18.48 -1.70 -4.85
CA ALA A 44 19.35 -1.74 -3.67
C ALA A 44 19.31 -3.12 -2.98
N LEU A 45 18.12 -3.73 -2.88
CA LEU A 45 17.97 -5.07 -2.31
C LEU A 45 18.58 -6.15 -3.21
N MET A 46 18.32 -6.11 -4.52
CA MET A 46 18.88 -7.10 -5.46
C MET A 46 20.41 -7.09 -5.46
N LEU A 47 21.01 -5.90 -5.39
CA LEU A 47 22.45 -5.76 -5.27
C LEU A 47 22.99 -6.30 -3.94
N ALA A 48 22.26 -6.08 -2.84
CA ALA A 48 22.65 -6.61 -1.54
C ALA A 48 22.55 -8.15 -1.48
N THR A 49 21.50 -8.73 -2.07
CA THR A 49 21.23 -10.18 -1.98
C THR A 49 22.00 -11.00 -3.02
N LYS A 50 22.12 -10.51 -4.25
CA LYS A 50 22.72 -11.27 -5.37
C LYS A 50 24.22 -10.99 -5.56
N GLU A 51 24.63 -9.74 -5.34
CA GLU A 51 26.00 -9.28 -5.61
C GLU A 51 26.77 -8.98 -4.32
N ASN A 52 26.16 -9.14 -3.14
CA ASN A 52 26.72 -8.76 -1.84
C ASN A 52 27.19 -7.29 -1.77
N VAL A 53 26.55 -6.40 -2.54
CA VAL A 53 26.88 -4.98 -2.64
C VAL A 53 25.82 -4.16 -1.91
N LYS A 54 26.19 -3.56 -0.78
CA LYS A 54 25.27 -2.71 0.02
C LYS A 54 25.37 -1.26 -0.42
N ILE A 55 24.35 -0.77 -1.13
CA ILE A 55 24.17 0.65 -1.46
C ILE A 55 22.80 1.13 -1.00
N SER A 56 22.70 2.42 -0.66
CA SER A 56 21.42 2.99 -0.24
C SER A 56 20.50 3.25 -1.45
N PRO A 57 19.17 3.21 -1.27
CA PRO A 57 18.22 3.61 -2.31
C PRO A 57 18.45 5.04 -2.83
N SER A 58 18.98 5.94 -2.00
CA SER A 58 19.37 7.30 -2.40
C SER A 58 20.58 7.29 -3.34
N THR A 59 21.53 6.39 -3.11
CA THR A 59 22.67 6.20 -4.03
C THR A 59 22.20 5.68 -5.39
N VAL A 60 21.28 4.71 -5.40
CA VAL A 60 20.66 4.20 -6.65
C VAL A 60 19.95 5.34 -7.39
N TYR A 61 19.15 6.16 -6.69
CA TYR A 61 18.49 7.32 -7.29
C TYR A 61 19.48 8.29 -7.94
N ASN A 62 20.58 8.61 -7.25
CA ASN A 62 21.61 9.51 -7.76
C ASN A 62 22.32 8.93 -8.99
N ILE A 63 22.55 7.62 -9.04
CA ILE A 63 23.09 6.93 -10.21
C ILE A 63 22.10 7.04 -11.38
N CYS A 64 20.84 6.68 -11.15
CA CYS A 64 19.77 6.80 -12.16
C CYS A 64 19.64 8.22 -12.70
N LYS A 65 19.69 9.24 -11.81
CA LYS A 65 19.63 10.66 -12.20
C LYS A 65 20.81 11.05 -13.09
N ARG A 66 22.03 10.65 -12.76
CA ARG A 66 23.24 10.92 -13.58
C ARG A 66 23.18 10.27 -14.95
N ARG A 67 22.55 9.10 -15.05
CA ARG A 67 22.42 8.34 -16.29
C ARG A 67 21.11 8.64 -17.06
N GLY A 68 20.32 9.63 -16.64
CA GLY A 68 19.07 10.01 -17.30
C GLY A 68 17.92 8.98 -17.13
N LEU A 69 18.04 8.04 -16.19
CA LEU A 69 17.09 6.94 -15.97
C LEU A 69 16.16 7.19 -14.78
N ASN A 70 16.14 8.41 -14.26
CA ASN A 70 15.28 8.79 -13.12
C ASN A 70 13.80 8.95 -13.50
N ILE A 71 13.51 9.13 -14.78
CA ILE A 71 12.16 9.21 -15.32
C ILE A 71 11.83 7.87 -15.98
N LEU A 72 10.67 7.29 -15.64
CA LEU A 72 10.18 6.09 -16.31
C LEU A 72 9.74 6.44 -17.73
N THR A 73 10.00 5.55 -18.68
CA THR A 73 9.46 5.63 -20.02
C THR A 73 7.93 5.48 -19.98
N GLU A 74 7.25 5.94 -21.02
CA GLU A 74 5.79 5.91 -21.11
C GLU A 74 5.26 4.46 -21.01
N SER A 75 5.89 3.51 -21.69
CA SER A 75 5.59 2.08 -21.62
C SER A 75 5.77 1.51 -20.19
N GLN A 76 6.82 1.92 -19.48
CA GLN A 76 7.04 1.52 -18.08
C GLN A 76 6.03 2.15 -17.10
N ARG A 77 5.50 3.34 -17.44
CA ARG A 77 4.40 3.95 -16.69
C ARG A 77 3.09 3.23 -16.95
N GLU A 78 2.83 2.81 -18.18
CA GLU A 78 1.64 2.03 -18.55
C GLU A 78 1.63 0.64 -17.92
N GLU A 79 2.78 -0.08 -17.89
CA GLU A 79 2.90 -1.35 -17.18
C GLU A 79 2.65 -1.22 -15.67
N ARG A 80 3.03 -0.09 -15.06
CA ARG A 80 2.73 0.21 -13.66
C ARG A 80 1.29 0.63 -13.43
N ARG A 81 0.62 1.21 -14.43
CA ARG A 81 -0.81 1.53 -14.38
C ARG A 81 -1.72 0.31 -14.57
N LYS A 82 -1.19 -0.82 -15.01
CA LYS A 82 -1.94 -2.05 -15.32
C LYS A 82 -2.58 -2.79 -14.13
N ILE A 83 -2.57 -2.23 -12.92
CA ILE A 83 -3.45 -2.67 -11.83
C ILE A 83 -4.56 -1.62 -11.65
N ILE A 84 -5.16 -1.16 -12.72
CA ILE A 84 -6.43 -0.44 -12.68
C ILE A 84 -7.46 -1.43 -13.18
N THR A 85 -8.26 -1.93 -12.26
CA THR A 85 -9.45 -2.71 -12.60
C THR A 85 -10.47 -1.78 -13.26
N GLU A 86 -11.10 -2.27 -14.31
CA GLU A 86 -12.08 -1.48 -15.04
C GLU A 86 -13.49 -1.66 -14.46
N LYS A 87 -13.70 -2.76 -13.73
CA LYS A 87 -15.01 -3.11 -13.14
C LYS A 87 -14.91 -3.30 -11.64
N ALA A 88 -15.98 -2.93 -10.95
CA ALA A 88 -16.18 -3.26 -9.54
C ALA A 88 -16.13 -4.77 -9.32
N GLY A 89 -15.52 -5.21 -8.21
CA GLY A 89 -15.42 -6.61 -7.84
C GLY A 89 -14.27 -7.39 -8.49
N GLU A 90 -13.58 -6.87 -9.50
CA GLU A 90 -12.42 -7.56 -10.07
C GLU A 90 -11.29 -7.75 -9.05
N LEU A 91 -11.06 -6.72 -8.22
CA LEU A 91 -10.01 -6.72 -7.20
C LEU A 91 -10.41 -5.81 -6.04
N ALA A 92 -10.18 -6.28 -4.81
CA ALA A 92 -10.18 -5.41 -3.65
C ALA A 92 -8.86 -5.50 -2.87
N HIS A 93 -8.56 -4.44 -2.13
CA HIS A 93 -7.47 -4.42 -1.16
C HIS A 93 -8.05 -4.67 0.23
N ILE A 94 -7.40 -5.55 0.98
CA ILE A 94 -7.71 -5.82 2.37
C ILE A 94 -6.50 -5.54 3.24
N ASP A 95 -6.72 -4.86 4.36
CA ASP A 95 -5.65 -4.50 5.28
C ASP A 95 -6.18 -4.30 6.70
N LEU A 96 -5.27 -4.37 7.67
CA LEU A 96 -5.54 -4.12 9.09
C LEU A 96 -4.83 -2.86 9.55
N HIS A 97 -5.63 -1.93 10.07
CA HIS A 97 -5.13 -0.71 10.68
C HIS A 97 -5.20 -0.82 12.21
N GLN A 98 -4.08 -0.59 12.90
CA GLN A 98 -4.04 -0.56 14.36
C GLN A 98 -4.42 0.84 14.85
N LEU A 99 -5.43 0.90 15.70
CA LEU A 99 -5.88 2.15 16.31
C LEU A 99 -4.95 2.63 17.43
N SER A 100 -4.93 3.93 17.67
CA SER A 100 -4.21 4.53 18.77
C SER A 100 -4.76 4.03 20.12
N GLN A 101 -3.87 3.84 21.08
CA GLN A 101 -4.29 3.49 22.43
C GLN A 101 -5.11 4.64 23.06
N GLY A 102 -6.08 4.28 23.90
CA GLY A 102 -6.94 5.26 24.56
C GLY A 102 -8.06 5.82 23.68
N ILE A 103 -8.28 5.27 22.49
CA ILE A 103 -9.39 5.68 21.62
C ILE A 103 -10.76 5.38 22.24
N ILE A 104 -10.85 4.37 23.11
CA ILE A 104 -12.02 4.11 23.97
C ILE A 104 -11.70 4.57 25.38
N LYS A 105 -12.57 5.41 25.97
CA LYS A 105 -12.38 6.05 27.26
C LYS A 105 -12.20 5.02 28.39
N ASP A 106 -13.04 4.01 28.41
CA ASP A 106 -13.06 3.02 29.48
C ASP A 106 -12.03 1.89 29.30
N GLU A 107 -11.38 1.82 28.12
CA GLU A 107 -10.40 0.78 27.77
C GLU A 107 -9.06 1.40 27.27
N PRO A 108 -8.37 2.24 28.05
CA PRO A 108 -7.24 3.06 27.55
C PRO A 108 -6.00 2.26 27.13
N ASN A 109 -5.85 1.03 27.63
CA ASN A 109 -4.68 0.18 27.36
C ASN A 109 -4.96 -0.95 26.36
N VAL A 110 -6.16 -0.99 25.76
CA VAL A 110 -6.53 -2.03 24.81
C VAL A 110 -6.10 -1.64 23.41
N SER A 111 -5.40 -2.54 22.73
CA SER A 111 -5.09 -2.40 21.31
C SER A 111 -6.27 -2.88 20.48
N LEU A 112 -6.79 -2.02 19.63
CA LEU A 112 -7.87 -2.31 18.71
C LEU A 112 -7.38 -2.23 17.26
N TYR A 113 -8.07 -2.92 16.38
CA TYR A 113 -7.75 -3.01 14.97
C TYR A 113 -9.00 -2.75 14.13
N VAL A 114 -8.83 -2.12 13.00
CA VAL A 114 -9.89 -1.97 11.99
C VAL A 114 -9.46 -2.74 10.74
N LEU A 115 -10.27 -3.71 10.34
CA LEU A 115 -10.15 -4.33 9.04
C LEU A 115 -10.88 -3.45 8.02
N GLY A 116 -10.23 -3.15 6.90
CA GLY A 116 -10.82 -2.47 5.75
C GLY A 116 -10.73 -3.32 4.50
N ILE A 117 -11.81 -3.37 3.74
CA ILE A 117 -11.83 -3.88 2.37
C ILE A 117 -12.25 -2.74 1.46
N ILE A 118 -11.40 -2.38 0.50
CA ILE A 118 -11.66 -1.32 -0.46
C ILE A 118 -11.60 -1.85 -1.90
N ASP A 119 -12.63 -1.59 -2.68
CA ASP A 119 -12.68 -1.93 -4.11
C ASP A 119 -11.64 -1.14 -4.91
N ASP A 120 -10.91 -1.82 -5.79
CA ASP A 120 -9.83 -1.21 -6.56
C ASP A 120 -10.35 -0.22 -7.62
N CYS A 121 -11.50 -0.48 -8.23
CA CYS A 121 -12.11 0.36 -9.24
C CYS A 121 -12.86 1.54 -8.64
N THR A 122 -13.90 1.25 -7.85
CA THR A 122 -14.88 2.24 -7.37
C THR A 122 -14.50 2.92 -6.07
N ARG A 123 -13.50 2.40 -5.32
CA ARG A 123 -13.14 2.84 -3.96
C ARG A 123 -14.20 2.56 -2.91
N THR A 124 -15.25 1.78 -3.22
CA THR A 124 -16.23 1.36 -2.22
C THR A 124 -15.54 0.61 -1.10
N VAL A 125 -15.83 0.97 0.14
CA VAL A 125 -15.14 0.44 1.33
C VAL A 125 -16.12 -0.15 2.34
N TRP A 126 -15.66 -1.12 3.13
CA TRP A 126 -16.35 -1.56 4.33
C TRP A 126 -15.37 -1.84 5.46
N LEU A 127 -15.74 -1.41 6.66
CA LEU A 127 -14.91 -1.49 7.85
C LEU A 127 -15.48 -2.47 8.88
N GLN A 128 -14.57 -3.16 9.60
CA GLN A 128 -14.92 -4.00 10.75
C GLN A 128 -13.94 -3.75 11.90
N LEU A 129 -14.47 -3.51 13.10
CA LEU A 129 -13.67 -3.34 14.31
C LEU A 129 -13.35 -4.69 14.94
N LEU A 130 -12.08 -4.87 15.36
CA LEU A 130 -11.59 -6.10 15.98
C LEU A 130 -10.83 -5.80 17.28
N ARG A 131 -10.96 -6.71 18.25
CA ARG A 131 -10.15 -6.71 19.48
C ARG A 131 -8.80 -7.39 19.32
N THR A 132 -8.63 -8.26 18.33
CA THR A 132 -7.38 -8.97 18.07
C THR A 132 -7.13 -9.10 16.57
N LYS A 133 -5.86 -9.26 16.19
CA LYS A 133 -5.45 -9.56 14.81
C LYS A 133 -5.19 -11.06 14.57
N LYS A 134 -5.79 -11.93 15.37
CA LYS A 134 -5.69 -13.37 15.15
C LYS A 134 -6.37 -13.74 13.85
N SER A 135 -5.79 -14.67 13.11
CA SER A 135 -6.29 -15.07 11.80
C SER A 135 -7.77 -15.47 11.79
N VAL A 136 -8.25 -16.10 12.87
CA VAL A 136 -9.67 -16.47 13.01
C VAL A 136 -10.56 -15.22 13.10
N ASP A 137 -10.21 -14.24 13.93
CA ASP A 137 -10.98 -12.99 14.07
C ASP A 137 -10.99 -12.19 12.79
N VAL A 138 -9.83 -12.12 12.10
CA VAL A 138 -9.68 -11.48 10.78
C VAL A 138 -10.55 -12.17 9.74
N THR A 139 -10.60 -13.51 9.75
CA THR A 139 -11.45 -14.30 8.84
C THR A 139 -12.93 -13.95 9.01
N PHE A 140 -13.44 -13.95 10.26
CA PHE A 140 -14.84 -13.60 10.52
C PHE A 140 -15.15 -12.15 10.16
N ALA A 141 -14.25 -11.22 10.45
CA ALA A 141 -14.41 -9.82 10.08
C ALA A 141 -14.43 -9.63 8.56
N SER A 142 -13.54 -10.35 7.85
CA SER A 142 -13.49 -10.32 6.38
C SER A 142 -14.77 -10.87 5.77
N LEU A 143 -15.27 -12.00 6.27
CA LEU A 143 -16.53 -12.59 5.79
C LEU A 143 -17.71 -11.63 5.99
N LYS A 144 -17.78 -10.95 7.14
CA LYS A 144 -18.81 -9.92 7.40
C LYS A 144 -18.68 -8.74 6.47
N ALA A 145 -17.45 -8.24 6.26
CA ALA A 145 -17.22 -7.10 5.37
C ALA A 145 -17.59 -7.42 3.91
N LEU A 146 -17.17 -8.59 3.40
CA LEU A 146 -17.54 -9.08 2.07
C LEU A 146 -19.05 -9.25 1.94
N GLY A 147 -19.69 -9.83 2.95
CA GLY A 147 -21.15 -9.99 2.99
C GLY A 147 -21.88 -8.65 2.95
N MET A 148 -21.40 -7.63 3.66
CA MET A 148 -21.99 -6.29 3.63
C MET A 148 -21.80 -5.56 2.29
N LEU A 149 -20.62 -5.71 1.68
CA LEU A 149 -20.34 -5.18 0.34
C LEU A 149 -21.25 -5.83 -0.72
N ASN A 150 -21.47 -7.14 -0.64
CA ASN A 150 -22.41 -7.84 -1.51
C ASN A 150 -23.86 -7.43 -1.21
N LEU A 151 -24.28 -7.47 0.05
CA LEU A 151 -25.66 -7.19 0.44
C LEU A 151 -26.10 -5.77 0.03
N ARG A 152 -25.24 -4.77 0.29
CA ARG A 152 -25.59 -3.36 0.13
C ARG A 152 -25.29 -2.81 -1.27
N TYR A 153 -24.15 -3.21 -1.84
CA TYR A 153 -23.62 -2.66 -3.07
C TYR A 153 -23.59 -3.66 -4.24
N LYS A 154 -24.00 -4.90 -4.01
CA LYS A 154 -24.02 -5.99 -5.01
C LYS A 154 -22.64 -6.29 -5.61
N ILE A 155 -21.57 -6.04 -4.82
CA ILE A 155 -20.20 -6.31 -5.26
C ILE A 155 -19.82 -7.72 -4.81
N GLU A 156 -19.42 -8.56 -5.77
CA GLU A 156 -18.78 -9.85 -5.57
C GLU A 156 -17.34 -9.78 -6.06
N TYR A 157 -16.41 -10.32 -5.28
CA TYR A 157 -15.00 -10.16 -5.59
C TYR A 157 -14.40 -11.40 -6.25
N ASN A 158 -13.66 -11.19 -7.34
CA ASN A 158 -12.85 -12.23 -7.98
C ASN A 158 -11.50 -12.42 -7.27
N ALA A 159 -10.91 -11.35 -6.75
CA ALA A 159 -9.62 -11.40 -6.08
C ALA A 159 -9.53 -10.40 -4.92
N LEU A 160 -8.81 -10.79 -3.87
CA LEU A 160 -8.36 -9.91 -2.78
C LEU A 160 -6.85 -9.83 -2.75
N ILE A 161 -6.32 -8.63 -2.52
CA ILE A 161 -4.90 -8.41 -2.31
C ILE A 161 -4.65 -7.95 -0.87
N SER A 162 -3.75 -8.65 -0.17
CA SER A 162 -3.28 -8.30 1.17
C SER A 162 -1.78 -8.07 1.21
N ASP A 163 -1.27 -7.60 2.31
CA ASP A 163 0.14 -7.72 2.64
C ASP A 163 0.51 -9.18 3.00
N ASN A 164 1.77 -9.40 3.42
CA ASN A 164 2.26 -10.71 3.84
C ASN A 164 2.08 -10.96 5.35
N GLY A 165 1.10 -10.35 5.99
CA GLY A 165 0.79 -10.51 7.40
C GLY A 165 0.44 -11.96 7.77
N ALA A 166 0.79 -12.37 8.99
CA ALA A 166 0.51 -13.72 9.47
C ALA A 166 -1.00 -14.00 9.55
N GLU A 167 -1.79 -12.97 9.81
CA GLU A 167 -3.25 -12.98 9.83
C GLU A 167 -3.86 -13.39 8.49
N PHE A 168 -3.20 -13.03 7.37
CA PHE A 168 -3.62 -13.32 6.00
C PHE A 168 -2.90 -14.54 5.40
N GLY A 169 -2.09 -15.28 6.18
CA GLY A 169 -1.42 -16.50 5.72
C GLY A 169 0.08 -16.38 5.45
N SER A 170 0.74 -15.30 5.88
CA SER A 170 2.20 -15.12 5.85
C SER A 170 2.85 -15.18 4.45
N GLY A 171 2.09 -14.89 3.40
CA GLY A 171 2.61 -14.84 2.03
C GLY A 171 2.52 -16.14 1.23
N LYS A 172 2.79 -16.04 -0.07
CA LYS A 172 2.56 -17.10 -1.07
C LYS A 172 3.27 -18.43 -0.77
N ASN A 173 4.41 -18.38 -0.10
CA ASN A 173 5.27 -19.56 0.15
C ASN A 173 5.25 -20.02 1.62
N ALA A 174 4.30 -19.56 2.43
CA ALA A 174 4.20 -19.97 3.83
C ALA A 174 3.82 -21.44 3.97
N LYS A 175 4.47 -22.16 4.89
CA LYS A 175 4.21 -23.60 5.11
C LYS A 175 2.78 -23.89 5.61
N ASN A 176 2.15 -22.93 6.28
CA ASN A 176 0.82 -23.08 6.87
C ASN A 176 -0.27 -22.36 6.07
N LYS A 177 -0.01 -22.06 4.80
CA LYS A 177 -0.97 -21.33 3.96
C LYS A 177 -2.30 -22.08 3.85
N ASP A 178 -2.27 -23.37 3.52
CA ASP A 178 -3.47 -24.18 3.29
C ASP A 178 -4.30 -24.44 4.56
N THR A 179 -3.75 -24.19 5.73
CA THR A 179 -4.43 -24.33 7.03
C THR A 179 -4.80 -22.99 7.67
N ASN A 180 -4.42 -21.88 7.07
CA ASN A 180 -4.80 -20.57 7.57
C ASN A 180 -6.31 -20.34 7.34
N PRO A 181 -7.09 -19.98 8.38
CA PRO A 181 -8.55 -19.81 8.26
C PRO A 181 -8.96 -18.81 7.17
N PHE A 182 -8.21 -17.73 6.98
CA PHE A 182 -8.48 -16.71 5.97
C PHE A 182 -8.31 -17.28 4.55
N GLU A 183 -7.24 -18.04 4.29
CA GLU A 183 -7.02 -18.70 2.99
C GLU A 183 -8.09 -19.76 2.71
N VAL A 184 -8.46 -20.55 3.72
CA VAL A 184 -9.54 -21.55 3.58
C VAL A 184 -10.86 -20.86 3.22
N MET A 185 -11.20 -19.76 3.93
CA MET A 185 -12.40 -18.98 3.62
C MET A 185 -12.40 -18.46 2.18
N LEU A 186 -11.29 -17.85 1.71
CA LEU A 186 -11.22 -17.33 0.35
C LEU A 186 -11.35 -18.43 -0.70
N LYS A 187 -10.76 -19.59 -0.45
CA LYS A 187 -10.88 -20.76 -1.32
C LYS A 187 -12.33 -21.26 -1.44
N GLU A 188 -13.05 -21.36 -0.32
CA GLU A 188 -14.46 -21.75 -0.29
C GLU A 188 -15.35 -20.71 -1.00
N LEU A 189 -15.01 -19.42 -0.90
CA LEU A 189 -15.71 -18.33 -1.60
C LEU A 189 -15.28 -18.19 -3.08
N GLN A 190 -14.33 -19.00 -3.55
CA GLN A 190 -13.75 -18.94 -4.90
C GLN A 190 -13.11 -17.57 -5.22
N ILE A 191 -12.57 -16.89 -4.20
CA ILE A 191 -11.87 -15.61 -4.32
C ILE A 191 -10.37 -15.87 -4.40
N GLU A 192 -9.70 -15.37 -5.44
CA GLU A 192 -8.26 -15.48 -5.57
C GLU A 192 -7.54 -14.62 -4.53
N HIS A 193 -6.64 -15.21 -3.74
CA HIS A 193 -5.79 -14.44 -2.84
C HIS A 193 -4.48 -14.04 -3.51
N ARG A 194 -4.23 -12.75 -3.58
CA ARG A 194 -3.00 -12.15 -4.09
C ARG A 194 -2.26 -11.47 -2.96
N TYR A 195 -0.96 -11.68 -2.88
CA TYR A 195 -0.08 -10.99 -1.94
C TYR A 195 0.64 -9.84 -2.60
N THR A 196 0.80 -8.73 -1.88
CA THR A 196 1.66 -7.65 -2.33
C THR A 196 3.08 -8.16 -2.48
N LYS A 197 3.74 -7.79 -3.58
CA LYS A 197 5.16 -8.09 -3.75
C LYS A 197 5.95 -7.29 -2.72
N VAL A 198 6.88 -7.96 -2.05
CA VAL A 198 7.85 -7.31 -1.15
C VAL A 198 8.52 -6.17 -1.93
N TYR A 199 8.48 -4.94 -1.36
CA TYR A 199 9.05 -3.70 -1.96
C TYR A 199 8.27 -3.08 -3.13
N HIS A 200 6.99 -3.42 -3.35
CA HIS A 200 6.09 -2.68 -4.23
C HIS A 200 5.02 -1.91 -3.42
N PRO A 201 5.36 -0.80 -2.76
CA PRO A 201 4.40 -0.04 -1.94
C PRO A 201 3.23 0.52 -2.75
N GLN A 202 3.36 0.58 -4.07
CA GLN A 202 2.29 1.09 -4.94
C GLN A 202 1.06 0.18 -5.01
N THR A 203 1.20 -1.10 -4.63
CA THR A 203 0.11 -2.07 -4.70
C THR A 203 -0.92 -1.84 -3.58
N ASN A 204 -0.52 -1.29 -2.42
CA ASN A 204 -1.41 -0.97 -1.29
C ASN A 204 -1.75 0.51 -1.14
N GLY A 205 -1.27 1.36 -2.05
CA GLY A 205 -1.41 2.81 -1.95
C GLY A 205 -2.86 3.32 -1.87
N LYS A 206 -3.83 2.53 -2.33
CA LYS A 206 -5.26 2.89 -2.26
C LYS A 206 -5.79 2.75 -0.83
N ILE A 207 -5.53 1.61 -0.18
CA ILE A 207 -5.96 1.38 1.19
C ILE A 207 -5.13 2.20 2.20
N GLU A 208 -3.82 2.41 1.95
CA GLU A 208 -2.98 3.30 2.76
C GLU A 208 -3.51 4.76 2.73
N ARG A 209 -3.93 5.22 1.56
CA ARG A 209 -4.56 6.54 1.43
C ARG A 209 -5.91 6.60 2.14
N PHE A 210 -6.69 5.53 2.08
CA PHE A 210 -7.95 5.42 2.82
C PHE A 210 -7.71 5.51 4.32
N TRP A 211 -6.73 4.80 4.89
CA TRP A 211 -6.39 4.87 6.31
C TRP A 211 -6.07 6.30 6.75
N ARG A 212 -5.27 7.03 5.97
CA ARG A 212 -4.99 8.44 6.26
C ARG A 212 -6.27 9.27 6.29
N THR A 213 -7.16 9.07 5.35
CA THR A 213 -8.44 9.79 5.30
C THR A 213 -9.32 9.45 6.51
N LEU A 214 -9.40 8.17 6.91
CA LEU A 214 -10.13 7.74 8.10
C LEU A 214 -9.55 8.37 9.38
N GLU A 215 -8.22 8.41 9.50
CA GLU A 215 -7.54 9.07 10.62
C GLU A 215 -7.91 10.55 10.67
N GLU A 216 -7.73 11.28 9.57
CA GLU A 216 -7.96 12.72 9.49
C GLU A 216 -9.44 13.10 9.72
N GLU A 217 -10.39 12.29 9.26
CA GLU A 217 -11.82 12.64 9.26
C GLU A 217 -12.61 12.08 10.44
N LEU A 218 -12.19 10.96 11.06
CA LEU A 218 -12.94 10.30 12.11
C LEU A 218 -12.15 10.06 13.40
N LEU A 219 -10.88 9.65 13.31
CA LEU A 219 -10.16 9.10 14.46
C LEU A 219 -9.29 10.13 15.18
N GLU A 220 -8.63 11.03 14.46
CA GLU A 220 -7.69 12.00 15.02
C GLU A 220 -8.40 12.96 15.99
N GLY A 221 -7.94 12.98 17.24
CA GLY A 221 -8.54 13.81 18.29
C GLY A 221 -9.90 13.33 18.82
N SER A 222 -10.42 12.20 18.31
CA SER A 222 -11.67 11.61 18.77
C SER A 222 -11.46 10.61 19.91
N SER A 223 -12.46 10.46 20.75
CA SER A 223 -12.54 9.40 21.74
C SER A 223 -13.98 8.88 21.85
N PHE A 224 -14.12 7.57 21.96
CA PHE A 224 -15.41 6.89 21.92
C PHE A 224 -15.74 6.32 23.29
N ASP A 225 -17.03 6.23 23.61
CA ASP A 225 -17.47 5.81 24.94
C ASP A 225 -17.34 4.29 25.13
N SER A 226 -17.52 3.50 24.06
CA SER A 226 -17.42 2.04 24.12
C SER A 226 -16.98 1.43 22.80
N PHE A 227 -16.67 0.12 22.81
CA PHE A 227 -16.38 -0.66 21.62
C PHE A 227 -17.53 -0.65 20.61
N ASP A 228 -18.78 -0.76 21.11
CA ASP A 228 -19.95 -0.76 20.22
C ASP A 228 -20.19 0.63 19.64
N ASN A 229 -19.98 1.71 20.41
CA ASN A 229 -20.06 3.08 19.88
C ASN A 229 -19.03 3.30 18.75
N LEU A 230 -17.75 2.95 18.95
CA LEU A 230 -16.73 3.05 17.90
C LEU A 230 -17.07 2.20 16.66
N LYS A 231 -17.62 0.99 16.87
CA LYS A 231 -18.05 0.11 15.79
C LYS A 231 -19.17 0.74 14.96
N ASP A 232 -20.16 1.36 15.61
CA ASP A 232 -21.28 2.02 14.93
C ASP A 232 -20.79 3.25 14.15
N GLU A 233 -19.87 4.03 14.72
CA GLU A 233 -19.24 5.17 14.04
C GLU A 233 -18.43 4.74 12.80
N LEU A 234 -17.67 3.65 12.88
CA LEU A 234 -16.96 3.09 11.72
C LEU A 234 -17.90 2.61 10.61
N GLN A 235 -19.03 2.02 10.99
CA GLN A 235 -20.06 1.62 10.03
C GLN A 235 -20.73 2.85 9.40
N GLY A 236 -21.11 3.84 10.21
CA GLY A 236 -21.62 5.12 9.73
C GLY A 236 -20.65 5.82 8.80
N TYR A 237 -19.37 5.81 9.13
CA TYR A 237 -18.33 6.36 8.27
C TYR A 237 -18.20 5.62 6.94
N SER A 238 -18.30 4.27 6.95
CA SER A 238 -18.31 3.49 5.70
C SER A 238 -19.45 3.91 4.77
N LEU A 239 -20.63 4.18 5.33
CA LEU A 239 -21.78 4.67 4.55
C LEU A 239 -21.54 6.09 4.02
N TYR A 240 -21.09 7.00 4.88
CA TYR A 240 -20.75 8.36 4.49
C TYR A 240 -19.70 8.38 3.37
N TYR A 241 -18.61 7.61 3.54
CA TYR A 241 -17.52 7.52 2.57
C TYR A 241 -18.01 7.04 1.20
N ASN A 242 -18.86 6.02 1.19
CA ASN A 242 -19.33 5.42 -0.05
C ASN A 242 -20.42 6.26 -0.75
N GLU A 243 -21.32 6.85 -0.01
CA GLU A 243 -22.57 7.42 -0.56
C GLU A 243 -22.52 8.93 -0.68
N TYR A 244 -21.72 9.62 0.15
CA TYR A 244 -21.77 11.09 0.23
C TYR A 244 -20.42 11.76 -0.02
N ARG A 245 -19.30 11.08 0.23
CA ARG A 245 -17.98 11.68 0.13
C ARG A 245 -17.47 11.73 -1.32
N PRO A 246 -17.22 12.94 -1.91
CA PRO A 246 -16.61 13.05 -3.24
C PRO A 246 -15.15 12.64 -3.23
N HIS A 247 -14.69 11.99 -4.30
CA HIS A 247 -13.32 11.50 -4.44
C HIS A 247 -12.60 12.13 -5.62
N SER A 248 -11.44 12.76 -5.36
CA SER A 248 -10.62 13.35 -6.43
C SER A 248 -10.10 12.31 -7.43
N SER A 249 -9.89 11.05 -7.00
CA SER A 249 -9.46 9.96 -7.88
C SER A 249 -10.61 9.36 -8.71
N LEU A 250 -11.83 9.79 -8.47
CA LEU A 250 -13.04 9.43 -9.20
C LEU A 250 -13.66 10.68 -9.86
N ASP A 251 -12.83 11.66 -10.21
CA ASP A 251 -13.27 12.91 -10.87
C ASP A 251 -14.35 13.68 -10.10
N GLY A 252 -14.35 13.57 -8.77
CA GLY A 252 -15.25 14.27 -7.86
C GLY A 252 -16.57 13.59 -7.60
N ILE A 253 -16.82 12.39 -8.12
CA ILE A 253 -18.02 11.60 -7.79
C ILE A 253 -17.78 10.72 -6.54
N THR A 254 -18.87 10.19 -5.97
CA THR A 254 -18.79 9.26 -4.84
C THR A 254 -18.47 7.83 -5.30
N PRO A 255 -17.99 6.94 -4.42
CA PRO A 255 -17.83 5.52 -4.73
C PRO A 255 -19.10 4.85 -5.24
N LEU A 256 -20.27 5.19 -4.67
CA LEU A 256 -21.56 4.66 -5.12
C LEU A 256 -21.87 5.12 -6.55
N GLN A 257 -21.66 6.39 -6.87
CA GLN A 257 -21.86 6.89 -8.23
C GLN A 257 -20.88 6.24 -9.23
N ALA A 258 -19.62 6.00 -8.80
CA ALA A 258 -18.66 5.28 -9.63
C ALA A 258 -19.08 3.82 -9.87
N LEU A 259 -19.70 3.18 -8.87
CA LEU A 259 -20.25 1.84 -9.00
C LEU A 259 -21.37 1.78 -10.04
N ASP A 260 -22.32 2.73 -10.01
CA ASP A 260 -23.42 2.81 -10.99
C ASP A 260 -22.89 2.96 -12.43
N VAL A 261 -21.78 3.69 -12.62
CA VAL A 261 -21.13 3.84 -13.93
C VAL A 261 -20.40 2.57 -14.36
N SER A 262 -19.78 1.84 -13.42
CA SER A 262 -19.01 0.62 -13.73
C SER A 262 -19.88 -0.60 -14.00
N CYS A 263 -21.15 -0.57 -13.64
CA CYS A 263 -22.15 -1.63 -13.87
C CYS A 263 -22.88 -1.50 -15.21
N ASN A 264 -22.72 -0.36 -15.93
CA ASN A 264 -23.26 -0.12 -17.25
C ASN A 264 -22.19 -0.32 -18.33
#